data_d63ab2b11e827e16c29f6f8656efe6bc
#
_entry.id   d63ab2b11e827e16c29f6f8656efe6bc
#
_cell.length_a   1.000
_cell.length_b   1.000
_cell.length_c   1.000
_cell.angle_alpha   90.00
_cell.angle_beta   90.00
_cell.angle_gamma   90.00
#
_symmetry.space_group_name_H-M   'P 1'
#
loop_
_entity.id
_entity.type
_entity.pdbx_description
1 polymer ?
#
loop_
_entity_poly.entity_id
_entity_poly.type
_entity_poly.pdbx_seq_one_letter_code
_entity_poly.pdbx_strand_id
1 'polypeptide(L)'
;MTYSYAIGNGQLDQLKLSSKAGALNCMHDQQAIMQTDRQTDRQTDSEVVEMNSVVRRLTPLECERLQGFPDHWTDIGEWVDSNGKKRKEADSPRYKALGNSIALPFWDWLAGRICAQYDRPITMGSLFDGIGGFPYVFQKHGATAVWASEIESFPMAVTKARFPE
;
A
#
# COMPACT_ATOMS: atom_id res chain seq x y z
N MET A 1 -18.00 -12.18 -3.19
CA MET A 1 -16.65 -12.67 -2.89
C MET A 1 -15.69 -11.88 -3.78
N THR A 2 -14.69 -11.23 -3.21
CA THR A 2 -13.69 -10.45 -3.99
C THR A 2 -12.44 -11.30 -4.11
N TYR A 3 -11.97 -11.53 -5.31
CA TYR A 3 -10.73 -12.24 -5.58
C TYR A 3 -9.70 -11.25 -6.14
N SER A 4 -8.47 -11.26 -5.64
CA SER A 4 -7.37 -10.48 -6.19
C SER A 4 -6.48 -11.35 -7.05
N TYR A 5 -6.08 -10.84 -8.20
CA TYR A 5 -5.23 -11.53 -9.16
C TYR A 5 -4.02 -10.69 -9.50
N ALA A 6 -2.86 -11.33 -9.66
CA ALA A 6 -1.67 -10.70 -10.23
C ALA A 6 -1.65 -10.97 -11.73
N ILE A 7 -1.53 -9.91 -12.53
CA ILE A 7 -1.37 -10.01 -14.00
C ILE A 7 0.12 -9.78 -14.29
N GLY A 8 0.81 -10.82 -14.80
CA GLY A 8 2.20 -10.70 -15.21
C GLY A 8 2.38 -9.84 -16.47
N ASN A 9 3.58 -9.31 -16.64
CA ASN A 9 3.95 -8.38 -17.70
C ASN A 9 3.57 -8.83 -19.11
N GLY A 10 2.75 -8.04 -19.77
CA GLY A 10 2.84 -7.84 -21.21
C GLY A 10 1.89 -8.57 -22.13
N GLN A 11 1.03 -9.48 -21.68
CA GLN A 11 0.00 -10.07 -22.53
C GLN A 11 -1.28 -10.38 -21.76
N LEU A 12 -2.35 -9.73 -22.14
CA LEU A 12 -3.71 -9.91 -21.61
C LEU A 12 -4.31 -11.31 -21.91
N ASP A 13 -3.61 -12.17 -22.64
CA ASP A 13 -4.14 -13.42 -23.16
C ASP A 13 -4.09 -14.61 -22.20
N GLN A 14 -3.47 -14.47 -21.03
CA GLN A 14 -3.49 -15.53 -20.00
C GLN A 14 -3.63 -14.96 -18.59
N LEU A 15 -4.86 -14.81 -18.14
CA LEU A 15 -5.19 -14.59 -16.73
C LEU A 15 -4.80 -15.85 -15.92
N LYS A 16 -3.67 -15.80 -15.21
CA LYS A 16 -3.36 -16.81 -14.18
C LYS A 16 -4.18 -16.49 -12.95
N LEU A 17 -5.25 -17.24 -12.74
CA LEU A 17 -6.08 -17.17 -11.54
C LEU A 17 -5.29 -17.73 -10.35
N SER A 18 -4.93 -16.88 -9.41
CA SER A 18 -4.31 -17.29 -8.14
C SER A 18 -5.22 -16.90 -6.98
N SER A 19 -5.41 -17.81 -6.05
CA SER A 19 -6.15 -17.54 -4.81
C SER A 19 -5.36 -16.69 -3.81
N LYS A 20 -4.09 -16.37 -4.10
CA LYS A 20 -3.21 -15.54 -3.26
C LYS A 20 -2.79 -14.33 -4.05
N ALA A 21 -2.92 -13.14 -3.47
CA ALA A 21 -2.30 -11.93 -4.00
C ALA A 21 -0.78 -12.11 -4.00
N GLY A 22 -0.14 -11.87 -5.14
CA GLY A 22 1.32 -11.78 -5.20
C GLY A 22 1.83 -10.56 -4.41
N ALA A 23 3.15 -10.52 -4.17
CA ALA A 23 3.77 -9.33 -3.59
C ALA A 23 3.44 -8.09 -4.46
N LEU A 24 3.09 -6.97 -3.81
CA LEU A 24 2.80 -5.72 -4.50
C LEU A 24 4.09 -5.21 -5.17
N ASN A 25 4.25 -5.49 -6.45
CA ASN A 25 5.29 -4.89 -7.26
C ASN A 25 4.66 -3.90 -8.24
N CYS A 26 4.40 -2.68 -7.77
CA CYS A 26 3.74 -1.64 -8.55
C CYS A 26 4.57 -1.13 -9.75
N MET A 27 5.82 -1.56 -9.89
CA MET A 27 6.66 -1.13 -11.01
C MET A 27 6.57 -2.07 -12.23
N HIS A 28 6.25 -3.35 -12.02
CA HIS A 28 6.32 -4.34 -13.11
C HIS A 28 5.05 -5.18 -13.26
N ASP A 29 4.28 -5.40 -12.19
CA ASP A 29 3.08 -6.23 -12.23
C ASP A 29 1.83 -5.39 -11.95
N GLN A 30 0.91 -5.36 -12.91
CA GLN A 30 -0.38 -4.73 -12.70
C GLN A 30 -1.26 -5.68 -11.88
N GLN A 31 -1.54 -5.31 -10.65
CA GLN A 31 -2.52 -6.03 -9.85
C GLN A 31 -3.93 -5.57 -10.20
N ALA A 32 -4.81 -6.50 -10.39
CA ALA A 32 -6.21 -6.24 -10.69
C ALA A 32 -7.11 -7.08 -9.79
N ILE A 33 -8.28 -6.55 -9.50
CA ILE A 33 -9.34 -7.29 -8.81
C ILE A 33 -10.49 -7.58 -9.77
N MET A 34 -11.09 -8.75 -9.63
CA MET A 34 -12.31 -9.10 -10.30
C MET A 34 -13.46 -8.92 -9.31
N GLN A 35 -14.36 -7.99 -9.60
CA GLN A 35 -15.61 -7.83 -8.87
C GLN A 35 -16.71 -8.59 -9.59
N THR A 36 -17.40 -9.44 -8.87
CA THR A 36 -18.55 -10.19 -9.38
C THR A 36 -19.80 -9.71 -8.65
N ASP A 37 -20.68 -9.02 -9.34
CA ASP A 37 -22.00 -8.70 -8.82
C ASP A 37 -22.93 -9.88 -9.08
N ARG A 38 -23.43 -10.49 -8.01
CA ARG A 38 -24.54 -11.46 -8.10
C ARG A 38 -25.84 -10.68 -8.11
N GLN A 39 -26.45 -10.52 -9.28
CA GLN A 39 -27.86 -10.22 -9.35
C GLN A 39 -28.62 -11.54 -9.26
N THR A 40 -29.28 -11.77 -8.14
CA THR A 40 -30.27 -12.84 -7.99
C THR A 40 -31.61 -12.30 -8.40
N ASP A 41 -31.99 -12.45 -9.66
CA ASP A 41 -33.40 -12.36 -10.05
C ASP A 41 -34.12 -13.66 -9.63
N ARG A 42 -35.00 -13.52 -8.65
CA ARG A 42 -35.88 -14.59 -8.22
C ARG A 42 -37.07 -14.69 -9.20
N GLN A 43 -36.90 -15.38 -10.30
CA GLN A 43 -38.01 -16.02 -11.01
C GLN A 43 -37.50 -16.78 -12.26
N THR A 44 -37.66 -18.08 -12.22
CA THR A 44 -37.66 -19.12 -13.27
C THR A 44 -36.54 -20.16 -13.21
N ASP A 45 -36.97 -21.41 -13.41
CA ASP A 45 -36.29 -22.69 -13.24
C ASP A 45 -35.10 -23.00 -14.19
N SER A 46 -34.37 -22.00 -14.61
CA SER A 46 -33.04 -22.16 -15.23
C SER A 46 -32.15 -20.98 -14.80
N GLU A 47 -31.36 -21.18 -13.73
CA GLU A 47 -30.39 -20.19 -13.28
C GLU A 47 -29.29 -20.02 -14.31
N VAL A 48 -29.44 -19.11 -15.25
CA VAL A 48 -28.34 -18.51 -15.95
C VAL A 48 -27.84 -17.37 -15.07
N VAL A 49 -26.85 -17.64 -14.21
CA VAL A 49 -26.17 -16.61 -13.44
C VAL A 49 -25.29 -15.82 -14.41
N GLU A 50 -25.80 -14.72 -14.94
CA GLU A 50 -24.93 -13.76 -15.61
C GLU A 50 -23.98 -13.13 -14.59
N MET A 51 -22.74 -13.61 -14.60
CA MET A 51 -21.67 -13.01 -13.80
C MET A 51 -21.05 -11.86 -14.58
N ASN A 52 -21.49 -10.64 -14.31
CA ASN A 52 -20.81 -9.44 -14.77
C ASN A 52 -19.50 -9.27 -13.97
N SER A 53 -18.39 -9.70 -14.56
CA SER A 53 -17.07 -9.58 -13.97
C SER A 53 -16.34 -8.37 -14.53
N VAL A 54 -16.01 -7.40 -13.69
CA VAL A 54 -15.20 -6.24 -14.07
C VAL A 54 -13.79 -6.41 -13.51
N VAL A 55 -12.79 -6.42 -14.40
CA VAL A 55 -11.39 -6.42 -14.01
C VAL A 55 -10.90 -4.97 -13.99
N ARG A 56 -10.41 -4.50 -12.86
CA ARG A 56 -9.85 -3.16 -12.68
C ARG A 56 -8.55 -3.18 -11.88
N ARG A 57 -7.78 -2.14 -11.99
CA ARG A 57 -6.60 -1.94 -11.14
C ARG A 57 -7.01 -1.66 -9.69
N LEU A 58 -6.16 -2.06 -8.75
CA LEU A 58 -6.28 -1.62 -7.36
C LEU A 58 -6.12 -0.10 -7.29
N THR A 59 -6.91 0.54 -6.44
CA THR A 59 -6.73 1.95 -6.10
C THR A 59 -5.54 2.13 -5.14
N PRO A 60 -4.96 3.33 -5.02
CA PRO A 60 -3.92 3.58 -4.01
C PRO A 60 -4.37 3.23 -2.59
N LEU A 61 -5.63 3.52 -2.24
CA LEU A 61 -6.21 3.16 -0.95
C LEU A 61 -6.23 1.64 -0.71
N GLU A 62 -6.60 0.86 -1.72
CA GLU A 62 -6.55 -0.60 -1.63
C GLU A 62 -5.12 -1.12 -1.48
N CYS A 63 -4.15 -0.48 -2.16
CA CYS A 63 -2.72 -0.79 -2.00
C CYS A 63 -2.22 -0.48 -0.59
N GLU A 64 -2.62 0.67 -0.01
CA GLU A 64 -2.32 1.04 1.38
C GLU A 64 -2.81 -0.04 2.35
N ARG A 65 -4.08 -0.43 2.24
CA ARG A 65 -4.69 -1.48 3.07
C ARG A 65 -4.01 -2.84 2.94
N LEU A 66 -3.65 -3.24 1.72
CA LEU A 66 -2.95 -4.51 1.48
C LEU A 66 -1.56 -4.54 2.11
N GLN A 67 -0.89 -3.40 2.21
CA GLN A 67 0.40 -3.27 2.89
C GLN A 67 0.28 -3.00 4.39
N GLY A 68 -0.93 -2.77 4.89
CA GLY A 68 -1.20 -2.52 6.31
C GLY A 68 -0.97 -1.08 6.74
N PHE A 69 -0.87 -0.13 5.80
CA PHE A 69 -0.90 1.30 6.12
C PHE A 69 -2.31 1.74 6.51
N PRO A 70 -2.44 2.81 7.31
CA PRO A 70 -3.70 3.48 7.52
C PRO A 70 -4.29 3.99 6.19
N ASP A 71 -5.62 4.10 6.16
CA ASP A 71 -6.32 4.69 5.02
C ASP A 71 -5.80 6.11 4.73
N HIS A 72 -5.66 6.42 3.45
CA HIS A 72 -5.18 7.72 2.96
C HIS A 72 -3.75 8.08 3.39
N TRP A 73 -2.92 7.08 3.73
CA TRP A 73 -1.54 7.32 4.15
C TRP A 73 -0.72 8.11 3.13
N THR A 74 -0.85 7.80 1.85
CA THR A 74 -0.16 8.50 0.76
C THR A 74 -0.95 9.65 0.15
N ASP A 75 -2.16 9.91 0.66
CA ASP A 75 -3.02 10.99 0.22
C ASP A 75 -2.67 12.27 1.01
N ILE A 76 -1.77 13.07 0.46
CA ILE A 76 -1.27 14.29 1.07
C ILE A 76 -1.70 15.57 0.30
N GLY A 77 -2.55 15.40 -0.74
CA GLY A 77 -3.00 16.49 -1.57
C GLY A 77 -1.86 17.14 -2.39
N GLU A 78 -1.85 18.47 -2.44
CA GLU A 78 -0.76 19.21 -3.08
C GLU A 78 0.50 19.17 -2.20
N TRP A 79 1.65 18.97 -2.84
CA TRP A 79 2.93 18.86 -2.14
C TRP A 79 4.05 19.62 -2.87
N VAL A 80 5.19 19.78 -2.20
CA VAL A 80 6.35 20.49 -2.76
C VAL A 80 7.50 19.51 -2.91
N ASP A 81 8.10 19.46 -4.11
CA ASP A 81 9.24 18.60 -4.37
C ASP A 81 10.56 19.19 -3.79
N SER A 82 11.65 18.41 -3.85
CA SER A 82 12.97 18.83 -3.35
C SER A 82 13.53 20.08 -4.03
N ASN A 83 13.01 20.47 -5.20
CA ASN A 83 13.38 21.67 -5.94
C ASN A 83 12.49 22.87 -5.61
N GLY A 84 11.58 22.75 -4.65
CA GLY A 84 10.63 23.81 -4.28
C GLY A 84 9.44 23.95 -5.24
N LYS A 85 9.25 23.02 -6.18
CA LYS A 85 8.14 23.10 -7.14
C LYS A 85 6.88 22.46 -6.55
N LYS A 86 5.78 23.18 -6.62
CA LYS A 86 4.46 22.68 -6.25
C LYS A 86 4.00 21.58 -7.22
N ARG A 87 3.55 20.48 -6.69
CA ARG A 87 3.00 19.32 -7.40
C ARG A 87 1.55 19.15 -7.01
N LYS A 88 0.73 18.84 -8.00
CA LYS A 88 -0.68 18.50 -7.77
C LYS A 88 -0.78 17.05 -7.30
N GLU A 89 -1.87 16.77 -6.62
CA GLU A 89 -2.27 15.41 -6.31
C GLU A 89 -2.33 14.53 -7.57
N ALA A 90 -1.77 13.33 -7.47
CA ALA A 90 -1.80 12.34 -8.53
C ALA A 90 -1.58 10.93 -7.95
N ASP A 91 -2.20 9.93 -8.56
CA ASP A 91 -2.07 8.54 -8.11
C ASP A 91 -0.72 7.92 -8.47
N SER A 92 -0.07 8.36 -9.54
CA SER A 92 1.19 7.77 -10.02
C SER A 92 2.33 7.81 -8.99
N PRO A 93 2.62 8.94 -8.30
CA PRO A 93 3.59 8.95 -7.20
C PRO A 93 3.19 8.06 -6.03
N ARG A 94 1.89 7.95 -5.74
CA ARG A 94 1.35 7.09 -4.67
C ARG A 94 1.63 5.62 -4.97
N TYR A 95 1.30 5.14 -6.18
CA TYR A 95 1.61 3.78 -6.61
C TYR A 95 3.10 3.47 -6.58
N LYS A 96 3.95 4.40 -7.07
CA LYS A 96 5.41 4.23 -7.02
C LYS A 96 5.91 4.09 -5.59
N ALA A 97 5.46 4.96 -4.69
CA ALA A 97 5.88 4.95 -3.29
C ALA A 97 5.40 3.71 -2.55
N LEU A 98 4.16 3.29 -2.76
CA LEU A 98 3.61 2.05 -2.19
C LEU A 98 4.34 0.81 -2.73
N GLY A 99 4.64 0.77 -4.03
CA GLY A 99 5.38 -0.36 -4.63
C GLY A 99 6.81 -0.51 -4.13
N ASN A 100 7.45 0.59 -3.73
CA ASN A 100 8.78 0.58 -3.13
C ASN A 100 8.76 0.41 -1.60
N SER A 101 7.57 0.35 -0.99
CA SER A 101 7.41 0.25 0.45
C SER A 101 7.40 -1.21 0.95
N ILE A 102 7.27 -1.35 2.25
CA ILE A 102 7.30 -2.64 2.97
C ILE A 102 5.88 -3.05 3.40
N ALA A 103 5.65 -4.34 3.56
CA ALA A 103 4.41 -4.87 4.14
C ALA A 103 4.48 -4.74 5.67
N LEU A 104 3.71 -3.80 6.24
CA LEU A 104 3.78 -3.43 7.66
C LEU A 104 3.44 -4.56 8.65
N PRO A 105 2.50 -5.51 8.41
CA PRO A 105 2.13 -6.50 9.42
C PRO A 105 3.29 -7.33 9.93
N PHE A 106 4.21 -7.71 9.05
CA PHE A 106 5.41 -8.45 9.46
C PHE A 106 6.34 -7.59 10.33
N TRP A 107 6.57 -6.35 9.91
CA TRP A 107 7.45 -5.43 10.62
C TRP A 107 6.85 -4.92 11.93
N ASP A 108 5.55 -4.78 12.01
CA ASP A 108 4.82 -4.45 13.24
C ASP A 108 5.01 -5.56 14.31
N TRP A 109 4.85 -6.82 13.89
CA TRP A 109 5.13 -7.96 14.76
C TRP A 109 6.60 -8.01 15.22
N LEU A 110 7.54 -7.76 14.30
CA LEU A 110 8.97 -7.76 14.63
C LEU A 110 9.35 -6.59 15.53
N ALA A 111 8.83 -5.37 15.25
CA ALA A 111 9.05 -4.19 16.09
C ALA A 111 8.58 -4.42 17.53
N GLY A 112 7.40 -5.04 17.71
CA GLY A 112 6.91 -5.40 19.05
C GLY A 112 7.85 -6.32 19.78
N ARG A 113 8.42 -7.34 19.10
CA ARG A 113 9.39 -8.26 19.72
C ARG A 113 10.72 -7.59 20.05
N ILE A 114 11.21 -6.69 19.18
CA ILE A 114 12.44 -5.94 19.43
C ILE A 114 12.24 -5.00 20.62
N CYS A 115 11.19 -4.20 20.60
CA CYS A 115 10.92 -3.21 21.65
C CYS A 115 10.72 -3.89 23.03
N ALA A 116 10.10 -5.06 23.08
CA ALA A 116 9.92 -5.81 24.32
C ALA A 116 11.22 -6.32 24.97
N GLN A 117 12.38 -6.25 24.30
CA GLN A 117 13.66 -6.64 24.86
C GLN A 117 14.33 -5.52 25.67
N TYR A 118 13.79 -4.33 25.67
CA TYR A 118 14.39 -3.16 26.31
C TYR A 118 13.50 -2.60 27.41
N ASP A 119 14.08 -2.41 28.61
CA ASP A 119 13.41 -1.79 29.77
C ASP A 119 13.51 -0.26 29.75
N ARG A 120 14.02 0.34 28.68
CA ARG A 120 14.25 1.79 28.51
C ARG A 120 13.59 2.30 27.24
N PRO A 121 13.31 3.61 27.17
CA PRO A 121 12.85 4.23 25.93
C PRO A 121 13.82 3.94 24.75
N ILE A 122 13.29 3.54 23.62
CA ILE A 122 14.05 3.21 22.42
C ILE A 122 14.01 4.40 21.48
N THR A 123 15.16 4.77 20.93
CA THR A 123 15.24 5.70 19.80
C THR A 123 15.68 4.94 18.56
N MET A 124 15.19 5.36 17.40
CA MET A 124 15.54 4.78 16.11
C MET A 124 15.88 5.85 15.07
N GLY A 125 16.76 5.50 14.15
CA GLY A 125 16.94 6.20 12.89
C GLY A 125 16.50 5.32 11.73
N SER A 126 15.89 5.89 10.71
CA SER A 126 15.42 5.17 9.53
C SER A 126 16.23 5.55 8.30
N LEU A 127 16.86 4.55 7.66
CA LEU A 127 17.55 4.68 6.37
C LEU A 127 16.63 4.22 5.25
N PHE A 128 16.66 4.96 4.13
CA PHE A 128 15.78 4.67 2.98
C PHE A 128 14.32 4.57 3.41
N ASP A 129 13.87 5.58 4.12
CA ASP A 129 12.64 5.55 4.91
C ASP A 129 11.37 5.35 4.08
N GLY A 130 11.43 5.70 2.79
CA GLY A 130 10.28 5.62 1.92
C GLY A 130 9.14 6.51 2.43
N ILE A 131 7.98 5.92 2.62
CA ILE A 131 6.79 6.62 3.13
C ILE A 131 6.59 6.49 4.65
N GLY A 132 7.66 6.24 5.40
CA GLY A 132 7.62 6.23 6.87
C GLY A 132 7.12 4.92 7.48
N GLY A 133 7.25 3.79 6.79
CA GLY A 133 6.75 2.50 7.28
C GLY A 133 7.44 2.04 8.57
N PHE A 134 8.76 2.15 8.65
CA PHE A 134 9.50 1.78 9.87
C PHE A 134 9.20 2.69 11.05
N PRO A 135 9.30 4.02 10.95
CA PRO A 135 8.89 4.91 12.03
C PRO A 135 7.48 4.62 12.52
N TYR A 136 6.54 4.42 11.61
CA TYR A 136 5.14 4.15 11.97
C TYR A 136 4.99 2.89 12.85
N VAL A 137 5.56 1.76 12.44
CA VAL A 137 5.39 0.51 13.20
C VAL A 137 6.16 0.54 14.52
N PHE A 138 7.37 1.11 14.56
CA PHE A 138 8.15 1.19 15.80
C PHE A 138 7.55 2.15 16.82
N GLN A 139 6.95 3.27 16.39
CA GLN A 139 6.24 4.19 17.29
C GLN A 139 5.04 3.53 17.97
N LYS A 140 4.33 2.62 17.31
CA LYS A 140 3.24 1.84 17.92
C LYS A 140 3.72 1.02 19.14
N HIS A 141 4.99 0.67 19.19
CA HIS A 141 5.63 -0.10 20.26
C HIS A 141 6.50 0.78 21.19
N GLY A 142 6.29 2.10 21.17
CA GLY A 142 6.92 3.02 22.11
C GLY A 142 8.33 3.49 21.74
N ALA A 143 8.81 3.18 20.54
CA ALA A 143 10.06 3.74 20.05
C ALA A 143 9.86 5.17 19.51
N THR A 144 10.90 6.02 19.60
CA THR A 144 10.90 7.37 19.04
C THR A 144 11.81 7.43 17.85
N ALA A 145 11.27 7.79 16.68
CA ALA A 145 12.08 8.08 15.50
C ALA A 145 12.75 9.45 15.68
N VAL A 146 14.09 9.48 15.65
CA VAL A 146 14.87 10.71 15.87
C VAL A 146 15.39 11.32 14.58
N TRP A 147 15.47 10.53 13.52
CA TRP A 147 15.81 11.00 12.17
C TRP A 147 15.38 9.97 11.12
N ALA A 148 15.14 10.43 9.90
CA ALA A 148 14.89 9.61 8.74
C ALA A 148 15.69 10.11 7.54
N SER A 149 16.10 9.23 6.65
CA SER A 149 16.81 9.54 5.41
C SER A 149 16.05 8.95 4.22
N GLU A 150 15.69 9.81 3.27
CA GLU A 150 15.03 9.46 2.02
C GLU A 150 15.50 10.43 0.93
N ILE A 151 15.60 9.96 -0.31
CA ILE A 151 16.03 10.77 -1.46
C ILE A 151 14.89 11.17 -2.38
N GLU A 152 13.85 10.38 -2.43
CA GLU A 152 12.69 10.60 -3.31
C GLU A 152 11.77 11.67 -2.74
N SER A 153 11.46 12.69 -3.54
CA SER A 153 10.72 13.87 -3.10
C SER A 153 9.31 13.56 -2.58
N PHE A 154 8.57 12.65 -3.24
CA PHE A 154 7.20 12.33 -2.82
C PHE A 154 7.16 11.54 -1.51
N PRO A 155 7.95 10.46 -1.30
CA PRO A 155 8.06 9.82 -0.01
C PRO A 155 8.44 10.78 1.11
N MET A 156 9.42 11.67 0.90
CA MET A 156 9.78 12.72 1.87
C MET A 156 8.59 13.61 2.24
N ALA A 157 7.76 13.98 1.26
CA ALA A 157 6.57 14.80 1.51
C ALA A 157 5.53 14.03 2.32
N VAL A 158 5.33 12.72 2.06
CA VAL A 158 4.45 11.85 2.84
C VAL A 158 4.95 11.77 4.28
N THR A 159 6.23 11.46 4.50
CA THR A 159 6.83 11.36 5.85
C THR A 159 6.65 12.67 6.63
N LYS A 160 6.94 13.81 6.03
CA LYS A 160 6.70 15.13 6.66
C LYS A 160 5.23 15.38 7.03
N ALA A 161 4.30 14.93 6.20
CA ALA A 161 2.88 15.08 6.47
C ALA A 161 2.37 14.17 7.61
N ARG A 162 2.99 12.97 7.76
CA ARG A 162 2.57 11.97 8.76
C ARG A 162 3.29 12.09 10.10
N PHE A 163 4.49 12.65 10.11
CA PHE A 163 5.32 12.88 11.31
C PHE A 163 5.68 14.37 11.38
N PRO A 164 4.72 15.25 11.71
CA PRO A 164 5.03 16.66 11.94
C PRO A 164 5.97 16.80 13.14
N GLU A 165 7.02 17.63 12.99
CA GLU A 165 7.95 18.01 14.06
C GLU A 165 7.26 18.83 15.16
#